data_4f50afbe61122efe19feed4e660de956
#
_entry.id   4f50afbe61122efe19feed4e660de956
#
_cell.length_a   1.000
_cell.length_b   1.000
_cell.length_c   1.000
_cell.angle_alpha   90.00
_cell.angle_beta   90.00
_cell.angle_gamma   90.00
#
_symmetry.space_group_name_H-M   'P 1'
#
loop_
_entity.id
_entity.type
_entity.pdbx_description
1 polymer ?
#
loop_
_entity_poly.entity_id
_entity_poly.type
_entity_poly.pdbx_seq_one_letter_code
_entity_poly.pdbx_strand_id
1 'polypeptide(L)'
;MKKYTDLEYLKLSKWERFQYKFLSFFAAIPVAIWNLFKGIGGFFKKVGLGVANEAKDIWTTFVEGDWKTKLSYLVMGFGCIARGQVLRGLLFLLFEVVFIGYMVLMGAGYLGLLPSLGTKGPYQITEKIEYLPGRFREVVKTVTYADDPTVDNSFKILLYGVLTIFFIVAFIYTWRVNVKQNKIAEGILKSGKKLKSGKDDLRSMVDDKFHATLLALPLTGILLFTVLPLVFMILVAFTNYSSAHNGGETGLFHWVGLQNFQTLFSWDVGGVNYSATFGEILLWTLIWAFFATFTNYFLGIAVAMIINKKGIKFKKVWRTVLIMTIAIPQFISLLYVSKMFTLNGLFNGFLMDLGIIHTAIDFWGQPTLARVMVIIINIWIGIPYLMLIATGILMNIPADLYESAKIDGASGWKQFSKITLPYMLFITGPYLPTSFTGNMNNFNVIYLLTGGGPHVNLSNGAGNPGDTDLLITWLFNITQKGFGEDGAQYYLASVIGILVFIVVAVISLIVYNLLPSVKNEEDFQ
;
A
#
# COMPACT_ATOMS: atom_id res chain seq x y z
N MET A 1 -25.09 4.48 -24.62
CA MET A 1 -24.65 5.80 -25.09
C MET A 1 -24.42 5.75 -26.60
N LYS A 2 -24.85 6.76 -27.36
CA LYS A 2 -24.68 6.77 -28.84
C LYS A 2 -23.17 6.88 -29.12
N LYS A 3 -22.60 5.91 -29.85
CA LYS A 3 -21.21 5.98 -30.31
C LYS A 3 -21.22 6.83 -31.58
N TYR A 4 -20.51 7.96 -31.54
CA TYR A 4 -20.29 8.78 -32.73
C TYR A 4 -19.10 8.24 -33.51
N THR A 5 -19.17 8.27 -34.83
CA THR A 5 -18.00 8.09 -35.69
C THR A 5 -17.11 9.33 -35.60
N ASP A 6 -15.82 9.21 -35.96
CA ASP A 6 -14.86 10.33 -35.85
C ASP A 6 -15.35 11.58 -36.62
N LEU A 7 -15.99 11.40 -37.77
CA LEU A 7 -16.58 12.48 -38.56
C LEU A 7 -17.79 13.13 -37.86
N GLU A 8 -18.66 12.34 -37.23
CA GLU A 8 -19.81 12.85 -36.48
C GLU A 8 -19.33 13.59 -35.21
N TYR A 9 -18.31 13.06 -34.52
CA TYR A 9 -17.72 13.70 -33.37
C TYR A 9 -17.10 15.07 -33.71
N LEU A 10 -16.45 15.19 -34.88
CA LEU A 10 -15.88 16.44 -35.36
C LEU A 10 -16.93 17.50 -35.69
N LYS A 11 -18.17 17.09 -35.99
CA LYS A 11 -19.29 18.01 -36.27
C LYS A 11 -19.95 18.56 -34.99
N LEU A 12 -19.73 17.96 -33.83
CA LEU A 12 -20.28 18.41 -32.57
C LEU A 12 -19.67 19.75 -32.13
N SER A 13 -20.47 20.59 -31.47
CA SER A 13 -19.99 21.82 -30.82
C SER A 13 -18.99 21.50 -29.71
N LYS A 14 -18.21 22.48 -29.26
CA LYS A 14 -17.24 22.31 -28.18
C LYS A 14 -17.91 21.82 -26.89
N TRP A 15 -19.12 22.29 -26.58
CA TRP A 15 -19.90 21.90 -25.43
C TRP A 15 -20.42 20.47 -25.52
N GLU A 16 -20.97 20.08 -26.65
CA GLU A 16 -21.43 18.71 -26.88
C GLU A 16 -20.27 17.70 -26.83
N ARG A 17 -19.08 18.05 -27.37
CA ARG A 17 -17.87 17.22 -27.24
C ARG A 17 -17.45 17.08 -25.78
N PHE A 18 -17.51 18.14 -24.97
CA PHE A 18 -17.23 18.09 -23.54
C PHE A 18 -18.24 17.19 -22.83
N GLN A 19 -19.54 17.38 -23.04
CA GLN A 19 -20.60 16.54 -22.48
C GLN A 19 -20.42 15.07 -22.88
N TYR A 20 -20.14 14.80 -24.16
CA TYR A 20 -19.90 13.43 -24.64
C TYR A 20 -18.70 12.80 -23.97
N LYS A 21 -17.56 13.49 -23.84
CA LYS A 21 -16.37 13.01 -23.13
C LYS A 21 -16.66 12.78 -21.64
N PHE A 22 -17.34 13.71 -21.01
CA PHE A 22 -17.71 13.61 -19.61
C PHE A 22 -18.62 12.40 -19.35
N LEU A 23 -19.70 12.27 -20.09
CA LEU A 23 -20.63 11.15 -19.96
C LEU A 23 -19.97 9.81 -20.36
N SER A 24 -19.11 9.81 -21.37
CA SER A 24 -18.38 8.61 -21.78
C SER A 24 -17.39 8.13 -20.72
N PHE A 25 -16.79 9.06 -19.98
CA PHE A 25 -15.95 8.75 -18.82
C PHE A 25 -16.74 7.98 -17.75
N PHE A 26 -17.89 8.52 -17.33
CA PHE A 26 -18.73 7.83 -16.33
C PHE A 26 -19.31 6.51 -16.85
N ALA A 27 -19.68 6.45 -18.14
CA ALA A 27 -20.16 5.21 -18.74
C ALA A 27 -19.06 4.14 -18.89
N ALA A 28 -17.79 4.54 -18.94
CA ALA A 28 -16.67 3.61 -18.99
C ALA A 28 -16.38 2.94 -17.61
N ILE A 29 -16.75 3.56 -16.49
CA ILE A 29 -16.50 3.04 -15.14
C ILE A 29 -17.13 1.65 -14.92
N PRO A 30 -18.44 1.42 -15.17
CA PRO A 30 -19.03 0.09 -15.02
C PRO A 30 -18.39 -0.96 -15.94
N VAL A 31 -18.00 -0.56 -17.14
CA VAL A 31 -17.32 -1.46 -18.09
C VAL A 31 -15.92 -1.80 -17.63
N ALA A 32 -15.18 -0.84 -17.07
CA ALA A 32 -13.85 -1.08 -16.48
C ALA A 32 -13.94 -2.03 -15.29
N ILE A 33 -14.91 -1.83 -14.40
CA ILE A 33 -15.18 -2.72 -13.26
C ILE A 33 -15.53 -4.13 -13.74
N TRP A 34 -16.41 -4.25 -14.73
CA TRP A 34 -16.77 -5.55 -15.31
C TRP A 34 -15.57 -6.27 -15.95
N ASN A 35 -14.73 -5.53 -16.69
CA ASN A 35 -13.51 -6.07 -17.27
C ASN A 35 -12.50 -6.49 -16.20
N LEU A 36 -12.43 -5.78 -15.09
CA LEU A 36 -11.64 -6.18 -13.92
C LEU A 36 -12.10 -7.55 -13.38
N PHE A 37 -13.41 -7.73 -13.14
CA PHE A 37 -13.94 -9.00 -12.69
C PHE A 37 -13.73 -10.14 -13.70
N LYS A 38 -13.91 -9.87 -14.99
CA LYS A 38 -13.55 -10.82 -16.05
C LYS A 38 -12.07 -11.17 -16.06
N GLY A 39 -11.20 -10.16 -15.87
CA GLY A 39 -9.75 -10.34 -15.77
C GLY A 39 -9.37 -11.23 -14.59
N ILE A 40 -9.96 -10.98 -13.42
CA ILE A 40 -9.78 -11.80 -12.21
C ILE A 40 -10.26 -13.24 -12.47
N GLY A 41 -11.45 -13.43 -13.03
CA GLY A 41 -11.96 -14.76 -13.38
C GLY A 41 -11.08 -15.49 -14.40
N GLY A 42 -10.59 -14.77 -15.42
CA GLY A 42 -9.63 -15.28 -16.41
C GLY A 42 -8.29 -15.67 -15.78
N PHE A 43 -7.80 -14.89 -14.83
CA PHE A 43 -6.59 -15.20 -14.06
C PHE A 43 -6.74 -16.50 -13.27
N PHE A 44 -7.81 -16.65 -12.48
CA PHE A 44 -8.04 -17.88 -11.72
C PHE A 44 -8.19 -19.11 -12.61
N LYS A 45 -8.86 -18.98 -13.77
CA LYS A 45 -8.95 -20.06 -14.75
C LYS A 45 -7.57 -20.43 -15.31
N LYS A 46 -6.72 -19.45 -15.67
CA LYS A 46 -5.34 -19.70 -16.13
C LYS A 46 -4.48 -20.35 -15.05
N VAL A 47 -4.60 -19.90 -13.82
CA VAL A 47 -3.90 -20.49 -12.67
C VAL A 47 -4.37 -21.95 -12.46
N GLY A 48 -5.67 -22.21 -12.47
CA GLY A 48 -6.21 -23.57 -12.33
C GLY A 48 -5.73 -24.52 -13.43
N LEU A 49 -5.75 -24.08 -14.70
CA LEU A 49 -5.21 -24.85 -15.82
C LEU A 49 -3.69 -25.05 -15.71
N GLY A 50 -2.96 -24.02 -15.25
CA GLY A 50 -1.53 -24.09 -14.98
C GLY A 50 -1.21 -25.15 -13.93
N VAL A 51 -1.92 -25.14 -12.81
CA VAL A 51 -1.77 -26.13 -11.72
C VAL A 51 -2.08 -27.55 -12.21
N ALA A 52 -3.16 -27.72 -12.98
CA ALA A 52 -3.52 -29.04 -13.55
C ALA A 52 -2.46 -29.58 -14.50
N ASN A 53 -1.92 -28.73 -15.39
CA ASN A 53 -0.84 -29.10 -16.31
C ASN A 53 0.45 -29.46 -15.57
N GLU A 54 0.79 -28.70 -14.55
CA GLU A 54 1.96 -28.98 -13.69
C GLU A 54 1.79 -30.29 -12.92
N ALA A 55 0.63 -30.54 -12.34
CA ALA A 55 0.35 -31.81 -11.65
C ALA A 55 0.50 -32.99 -12.61
N LYS A 56 0.01 -32.86 -13.86
CA LYS A 56 0.19 -33.85 -14.90
C LYS A 56 1.67 -34.04 -15.26
N ASP A 57 2.45 -32.97 -15.41
CA ASP A 57 3.88 -33.02 -15.71
C ASP A 57 4.68 -33.69 -14.57
N ILE A 58 4.37 -33.38 -13.34
CA ILE A 58 4.95 -34.01 -12.14
C ILE A 58 4.65 -35.51 -12.15
N TRP A 59 3.38 -35.88 -12.39
CA TRP A 59 2.97 -37.28 -12.42
C TRP A 59 3.65 -38.07 -13.55
N THR A 60 3.67 -37.56 -14.79
CA THR A 60 4.35 -38.19 -15.92
C THR A 60 5.85 -38.33 -15.65
N THR A 61 6.48 -37.31 -15.06
CA THR A 61 7.90 -37.36 -14.68
C THR A 61 8.18 -38.45 -13.64
N PHE A 62 7.26 -38.70 -12.72
CA PHE A 62 7.38 -39.81 -11.75
C PHE A 62 7.24 -41.17 -12.42
N VAL A 63 6.27 -41.35 -13.30
CA VAL A 63 6.00 -42.63 -13.96
C VAL A 63 7.13 -42.99 -14.91
N GLU A 64 7.56 -42.06 -15.77
CA GLU A 64 8.53 -42.28 -16.86
C GLU A 64 9.98 -42.11 -16.41
N GLY A 65 10.22 -41.47 -15.26
CA GLY A 65 11.56 -41.21 -14.73
C GLY A 65 12.30 -42.46 -14.26
N ASP A 66 13.63 -42.38 -14.31
CA ASP A 66 14.50 -43.42 -13.74
C ASP A 66 14.40 -43.47 -12.20
N TRP A 67 15.00 -44.51 -11.60
CA TRP A 67 14.96 -44.69 -10.14
C TRP A 67 15.59 -43.52 -9.37
N LYS A 68 16.60 -42.81 -9.95
CA LYS A 68 17.23 -41.64 -9.35
C LYS A 68 16.27 -40.44 -9.32
N THR A 69 15.48 -40.26 -10.38
CA THR A 69 14.42 -39.26 -10.44
C THR A 69 13.30 -39.56 -9.46
N LYS A 70 12.84 -40.84 -9.41
CA LYS A 70 11.80 -41.28 -8.47
C LYS A 70 12.20 -41.08 -7.01
N LEU A 71 13.43 -41.42 -6.64
CA LEU A 71 13.91 -41.22 -5.27
C LEU A 71 14.05 -39.75 -4.89
N SER A 72 14.28 -38.84 -5.86
CA SER A 72 14.32 -37.38 -5.64
C SER A 72 12.96 -36.78 -5.28
N TYR A 73 11.87 -37.48 -5.42
CA TYR A 73 10.56 -37.05 -4.91
C TYR A 73 10.47 -37.15 -3.39
N LEU A 74 11.17 -38.11 -2.79
CA LEU A 74 11.21 -38.36 -1.36
C LEU A 74 12.38 -37.64 -0.68
N VAL A 75 13.57 -37.65 -1.32
CA VAL A 75 14.78 -37.02 -0.82
C VAL A 75 15.25 -36.02 -1.87
N MET A 76 14.99 -34.74 -1.62
CA MET A 76 15.33 -33.66 -2.57
C MET A 76 16.85 -33.65 -2.84
N GLY A 77 17.19 -33.43 -4.09
CA GLY A 77 18.59 -33.38 -4.53
C GLY A 77 19.28 -34.72 -4.74
N PHE A 78 18.71 -35.84 -4.27
CA PHE A 78 19.33 -37.17 -4.45
C PHE A 78 19.67 -37.46 -5.92
N GLY A 79 18.74 -37.27 -6.84
CA GLY A 79 18.96 -37.51 -8.25
C GLY A 79 20.01 -36.59 -8.88
N CYS A 80 20.16 -35.37 -8.38
CA CYS A 80 21.24 -34.48 -8.78
C CYS A 80 22.59 -34.96 -8.29
N ILE A 81 22.70 -35.37 -7.03
CA ILE A 81 23.94 -35.95 -6.45
C ILE A 81 24.35 -37.23 -7.19
N ALA A 82 23.40 -38.14 -7.38
CA ALA A 82 23.63 -39.42 -8.06
C ALA A 82 24.02 -39.30 -9.55
N ARG A 83 23.82 -38.11 -10.15
CA ARG A 83 24.23 -37.75 -11.52
C ARG A 83 25.47 -36.84 -11.57
N GLY A 84 26.16 -36.63 -10.43
CA GLY A 84 27.39 -35.83 -10.35
C GLY A 84 27.17 -34.30 -10.15
N GLN A 85 25.94 -33.82 -10.01
CA GLN A 85 25.62 -32.42 -9.70
C GLN A 85 25.56 -32.19 -8.18
N VAL A 86 26.69 -32.46 -7.48
CA VAL A 86 26.74 -32.54 -6.01
C VAL A 86 26.30 -31.24 -5.35
N LEU A 87 26.83 -30.10 -5.77
CA LEU A 87 26.52 -28.79 -5.15
C LEU A 87 25.01 -28.49 -5.20
N ARG A 88 24.41 -28.67 -6.37
CA ARG A 88 22.96 -28.42 -6.56
C ARG A 88 22.13 -29.36 -5.70
N GLY A 89 22.50 -30.65 -5.68
CA GLY A 89 21.79 -31.65 -4.89
C GLY A 89 21.91 -31.40 -3.37
N LEU A 90 23.09 -31.00 -2.90
CA LEU A 90 23.28 -30.63 -1.48
C LEU A 90 22.46 -29.42 -1.08
N LEU A 91 22.30 -28.42 -1.95
CA LEU A 91 21.43 -27.24 -1.66
C LEU A 91 19.95 -27.64 -1.52
N PHE A 92 19.45 -28.54 -2.37
CA PHE A 92 18.08 -29.07 -2.24
C PHE A 92 17.92 -29.89 -0.97
N LEU A 93 18.87 -30.77 -0.66
CA LEU A 93 18.83 -31.58 0.56
C LEU A 93 18.88 -30.71 1.83
N LEU A 94 19.78 -29.72 1.85
CA LEU A 94 19.88 -28.78 2.97
C LEU A 94 18.57 -28.06 3.22
N PHE A 95 17.92 -27.57 2.15
CA PHE A 95 16.63 -26.90 2.27
C PHE A 95 15.54 -27.83 2.82
N GLU A 96 15.51 -29.10 2.37
CA GLU A 96 14.58 -30.10 2.89
C GLU A 96 14.82 -30.39 4.37
N VAL A 97 16.07 -30.58 4.79
CA VAL A 97 16.44 -30.83 6.21
C VAL A 97 16.04 -29.63 7.08
N VAL A 98 16.31 -28.39 6.62
CA VAL A 98 15.92 -27.17 7.33
C VAL A 98 14.39 -27.07 7.44
N PHE A 99 13.67 -27.38 6.36
CA PHE A 99 12.20 -27.38 6.38
C PHE A 99 11.63 -28.41 7.35
N ILE A 100 12.11 -29.66 7.29
CA ILE A 100 11.66 -30.73 8.20
C ILE A 100 12.00 -30.36 9.66
N GLY A 101 13.21 -29.88 9.92
CA GLY A 101 13.62 -29.42 11.25
C GLY A 101 12.71 -28.32 11.79
N TYR A 102 12.41 -27.32 10.95
CA TYR A 102 11.47 -26.24 11.32
C TYR A 102 10.06 -26.79 11.60
N MET A 103 9.53 -27.67 10.75
CA MET A 103 8.20 -28.25 10.93
C MET A 103 8.09 -29.05 12.22
N VAL A 104 9.13 -29.86 12.56
CA VAL A 104 9.15 -30.68 13.77
C VAL A 104 9.29 -29.81 15.04
N LEU A 105 10.12 -28.78 15.00
CA LEU A 105 10.40 -27.96 16.17
C LEU A 105 9.31 -26.93 16.47
N MET A 106 8.69 -26.35 15.44
CA MET A 106 7.80 -25.19 15.58
C MET A 106 6.58 -25.24 14.64
N GLY A 107 6.81 -25.44 13.34
CA GLY A 107 5.83 -25.18 12.29
C GLY A 107 4.54 -25.99 12.44
N ALA A 108 4.64 -27.29 12.72
CA ALA A 108 3.47 -28.17 12.88
C ALA A 108 2.60 -27.77 14.08
N GLY A 109 3.23 -27.37 15.21
CA GLY A 109 2.52 -26.92 16.40
C GLY A 109 1.70 -25.65 16.15
N TYR A 110 2.33 -24.62 15.58
CA TYR A 110 1.65 -23.35 15.28
C TYR A 110 0.59 -23.52 14.18
N LEU A 111 0.84 -24.35 13.18
CA LEU A 111 -0.13 -24.63 12.13
C LEU A 111 -1.36 -25.37 12.70
N GLY A 112 -1.17 -26.31 13.63
CA GLY A 112 -2.25 -27.02 14.31
C GLY A 112 -3.13 -26.11 15.18
N LEU A 113 -2.56 -25.08 15.80
CA LEU A 113 -3.28 -24.09 16.61
C LEU A 113 -3.89 -22.95 15.79
N LEU A 114 -3.48 -22.75 14.55
CA LEU A 114 -3.94 -21.66 13.69
C LEU A 114 -5.48 -21.60 13.51
N PRO A 115 -6.21 -22.71 13.36
CA PRO A 115 -7.66 -22.66 13.24
C PRO A 115 -8.40 -22.14 14.47
N SER A 116 -7.85 -22.34 15.68
CA SER A 116 -8.45 -21.88 16.94
C SER A 116 -7.85 -20.58 17.45
N LEU A 117 -6.66 -20.22 16.99
CA LEU A 117 -5.81 -19.13 17.52
C LEU A 117 -5.48 -19.25 19.01
N GLY A 118 -5.52 -20.48 19.53
CA GLY A 118 -5.29 -20.82 20.93
C GLY A 118 -6.56 -21.19 21.68
N THR A 119 -6.40 -21.94 22.73
CA THR A 119 -7.49 -22.46 23.60
C THR A 119 -7.24 -22.20 25.07
N LYS A 120 -5.98 -22.05 25.47
CA LYS A 120 -5.54 -21.86 26.86
C LYS A 120 -5.13 -20.40 27.06
N GLY A 121 -6.07 -19.56 27.44
CA GLY A 121 -5.80 -18.15 27.73
C GLY A 121 -5.05 -17.92 29.05
N PRO A 122 -4.65 -16.67 29.33
CA PRO A 122 -4.06 -16.29 30.61
C PRO A 122 -5.03 -16.57 31.75
N TYR A 123 -4.50 -16.96 32.90
CA TYR A 123 -5.29 -17.27 34.09
C TYR A 123 -4.72 -16.58 35.33
N GLN A 124 -5.55 -16.43 36.37
CA GLN A 124 -5.15 -15.76 37.59
C GLN A 124 -4.79 -16.78 38.67
N ILE A 125 -3.71 -16.50 39.38
CA ILE A 125 -3.29 -17.21 40.61
C ILE A 125 -3.21 -16.24 41.75
N THR A 126 -3.50 -16.70 42.96
CA THR A 126 -3.30 -15.92 44.19
C THR A 126 -2.01 -16.36 44.84
N GLU A 127 -1.00 -15.48 44.85
CA GLU A 127 0.28 -15.72 45.54
C GLU A 127 0.32 -15.01 46.89
N LYS A 128 0.84 -15.67 47.90
CA LYS A 128 1.12 -15.04 49.20
C LYS A 128 2.54 -14.48 49.19
N ILE A 129 2.66 -13.17 49.12
CA ILE A 129 3.95 -12.48 49.14
C ILE A 129 4.21 -11.98 50.54
N GLU A 130 5.34 -12.36 51.12
CA GLU A 130 5.81 -11.83 52.39
C GLU A 130 6.33 -10.39 52.19
N TYR A 131 5.71 -9.40 52.84
CA TYR A 131 6.08 -7.98 52.73
C TYR A 131 6.80 -7.46 54.01
N LEU A 132 6.68 -8.21 55.11
CA LEU A 132 7.43 -8.01 56.34
C LEU A 132 7.66 -9.38 56.97
N PRO A 133 8.71 -9.60 57.82
CA PRO A 133 8.96 -10.87 58.46
C PRO A 133 7.72 -11.41 59.17
N GLY A 134 7.21 -12.56 58.70
CA GLY A 134 6.02 -13.22 59.22
C GLY A 134 4.67 -12.60 58.81
N ARG A 135 4.66 -11.56 57.92
CA ARG A 135 3.42 -10.95 57.41
C ARG A 135 3.28 -11.15 55.91
N PHE A 136 2.21 -11.86 55.53
CA PHE A 136 1.90 -12.20 54.13
C PHE A 136 0.72 -11.35 53.64
N ARG A 137 0.80 -10.94 52.39
CA ARG A 137 -0.29 -10.33 51.63
C ARG A 137 -0.64 -11.23 50.45
N GLU A 138 -1.89 -11.47 50.22
CA GLU A 138 -2.38 -12.14 49.00
C GLU A 138 -2.36 -11.15 47.86
N VAL A 139 -1.69 -11.52 46.76
CA VAL A 139 -1.60 -10.74 45.53
C VAL A 139 -2.11 -11.62 44.40
N VAL A 140 -3.06 -11.11 43.62
CA VAL A 140 -3.53 -11.79 42.44
C VAL A 140 -2.53 -11.50 41.32
N LYS A 141 -1.93 -12.56 40.78
CA LYS A 141 -1.01 -12.49 39.63
C LYS A 141 -1.69 -13.14 38.42
N THR A 142 -1.69 -12.44 37.30
CA THR A 142 -2.09 -13.03 36.03
C THR A 142 -0.90 -13.78 35.43
N VAL A 143 -1.07 -15.08 35.19
CA VAL A 143 -0.08 -15.93 34.54
C VAL A 143 -0.30 -15.85 33.04
N THR A 144 0.73 -15.40 32.34
CA THR A 144 0.71 -15.20 30.88
C THR A 144 1.63 -16.20 30.19
N TYR A 145 1.69 -16.17 28.87
CA TYR A 145 2.63 -16.99 28.10
C TYR A 145 4.11 -16.80 28.53
N ALA A 146 4.46 -15.62 29.03
CA ALA A 146 5.82 -15.34 29.50
C ALA A 146 6.17 -16.08 30.80
N ASP A 147 5.16 -16.30 31.66
CA ASP A 147 5.29 -17.01 32.92
C ASP A 147 5.17 -18.53 32.75
N ASP A 148 4.26 -18.97 31.88
CA ASP A 148 3.94 -20.38 31.62
C ASP A 148 3.81 -20.63 30.11
N PRO A 149 4.76 -21.37 29.50
CA PRO A 149 4.72 -21.71 28.06
C PRO A 149 3.53 -22.56 27.64
N THR A 150 2.74 -23.12 28.57
CA THR A 150 1.52 -23.88 28.26
C THR A 150 0.32 -22.96 27.99
N VAL A 151 0.41 -21.68 28.32
CA VAL A 151 -0.55 -20.63 27.96
C VAL A 151 -0.34 -20.27 26.50
N ASP A 152 -1.42 -20.25 25.74
CA ASP A 152 -1.38 -19.90 24.33
C ASP A 152 -1.19 -18.39 24.12
N ASN A 153 -0.57 -18.03 22.98
CA ASN A 153 -0.46 -16.65 22.54
C ASN A 153 -0.96 -16.53 21.10
N SER A 154 -2.19 -16.00 20.93
CA SER A 154 -2.86 -15.91 19.64
C SER A 154 -2.06 -15.11 18.61
N PHE A 155 -1.33 -14.05 19.03
CA PHE A 155 -0.48 -13.26 18.16
C PHE A 155 0.68 -14.10 17.58
N LYS A 156 1.36 -14.87 18.42
CA LYS A 156 2.43 -15.78 17.98
C LYS A 156 1.87 -16.90 17.10
N ILE A 157 0.71 -17.46 17.48
CA ILE A 157 0.06 -18.52 16.69
C ILE A 157 -0.28 -18.00 15.29
N LEU A 158 -0.87 -16.82 15.17
CA LEU A 158 -1.19 -16.22 13.88
C LEU A 158 0.09 -15.92 13.07
N LEU A 159 1.09 -15.27 13.69
CA LEU A 159 2.33 -14.88 13.01
C LEU A 159 3.12 -16.10 12.52
N TYR A 160 3.43 -17.05 13.41
CA TYR A 160 4.20 -18.23 13.05
C TYR A 160 3.39 -19.23 12.20
N GLY A 161 2.06 -19.29 12.38
CA GLY A 161 1.18 -20.07 11.51
C GLY A 161 1.21 -19.57 10.07
N VAL A 162 1.10 -18.26 9.86
CA VAL A 162 1.21 -17.65 8.53
C VAL A 162 2.62 -17.83 7.95
N LEU A 163 3.67 -17.61 8.74
CA LEU A 163 5.05 -17.85 8.32
C LEU A 163 5.25 -19.31 7.90
N THR A 164 4.66 -20.26 8.62
CA THR A 164 4.71 -21.68 8.28
C THR A 164 4.03 -21.96 6.94
N ILE A 165 2.88 -21.33 6.65
CA ILE A 165 2.23 -21.45 5.34
C ILE A 165 3.14 -20.93 4.21
N PHE A 166 3.79 -19.77 4.40
CA PHE A 166 4.75 -19.24 3.44
C PHE A 166 5.92 -20.21 3.21
N PHE A 167 6.42 -20.81 4.30
CA PHE A 167 7.52 -21.77 4.22
C PHE A 167 7.10 -23.09 3.53
N ILE A 168 5.86 -23.55 3.75
CA ILE A 168 5.28 -24.68 3.02
C ILE A 168 5.18 -24.37 1.52
N VAL A 169 4.71 -23.18 1.14
CA VAL A 169 4.65 -22.76 -0.27
C VAL A 169 6.05 -22.71 -0.91
N ALA A 170 7.03 -22.17 -0.18
CA ALA A 170 8.43 -22.17 -0.62
C ALA A 170 8.99 -23.60 -0.77
N PHE A 171 8.64 -24.50 0.14
CA PHE A 171 9.01 -25.91 0.07
C PHE A 171 8.42 -26.61 -1.16
N ILE A 172 7.11 -26.44 -1.39
CA ILE A 172 6.43 -27.03 -2.57
C ILE A 172 7.05 -26.48 -3.85
N TYR A 173 7.35 -25.18 -3.91
CA TYR A 173 8.00 -24.57 -5.07
C TYR A 173 9.41 -25.17 -5.31
N THR A 174 10.22 -25.26 -4.26
CA THR A 174 11.58 -25.81 -4.34
C THR A 174 11.58 -27.30 -4.70
N TRP A 175 10.66 -28.05 -4.12
CA TRP A 175 10.43 -29.45 -4.46
C TRP A 175 10.08 -29.63 -5.96
N ARG A 176 9.16 -28.80 -6.46
CA ARG A 176 8.81 -28.76 -7.89
C ARG A 176 10.04 -28.44 -8.76
N VAL A 177 10.85 -27.47 -8.37
CA VAL A 177 12.09 -27.13 -9.08
C VAL A 177 13.05 -28.32 -9.08
N ASN A 178 13.19 -29.01 -7.95
CA ASN A 178 14.01 -30.24 -7.86
C ASN A 178 13.53 -31.33 -8.84
N VAL A 179 12.22 -31.61 -8.88
CA VAL A 179 11.64 -32.59 -9.82
C VAL A 179 11.94 -32.22 -11.28
N LYS A 180 11.72 -30.96 -11.65
CA LYS A 180 11.97 -30.44 -13.00
C LYS A 180 13.45 -30.50 -13.37
N GLN A 181 14.35 -30.20 -12.44
CA GLN A 181 15.79 -30.31 -12.67
C GLN A 181 16.22 -31.79 -12.91
N ASN A 182 15.64 -32.73 -12.18
CA ASN A 182 15.90 -34.15 -12.38
C ASN A 182 15.41 -34.64 -13.74
N LYS A 183 14.21 -34.21 -14.19
CA LYS A 183 13.69 -34.49 -15.54
C LYS A 183 14.64 -33.99 -16.64
N ILE A 184 15.09 -32.72 -16.50
CA ILE A 184 16.02 -32.10 -17.45
C ILE A 184 17.36 -32.85 -17.46
N ALA A 185 17.91 -33.17 -16.29
CA ALA A 185 19.18 -33.90 -16.17
C ALA A 185 19.11 -35.29 -16.81
N GLU A 186 18.02 -36.01 -16.60
CA GLU A 186 17.77 -37.31 -17.23
C GLU A 186 17.68 -37.19 -18.76
N GLY A 187 16.95 -36.20 -19.28
CA GLY A 187 16.83 -35.94 -20.71
C GLY A 187 18.19 -35.62 -21.39
N ILE A 188 19.02 -34.81 -20.71
CA ILE A 188 20.38 -34.50 -21.21
C ILE A 188 21.25 -35.76 -21.28
N LEU A 189 21.20 -36.60 -20.26
CA LEU A 189 21.98 -37.85 -20.25
C LEU A 189 21.48 -38.84 -21.31
N LYS A 190 20.17 -38.98 -21.50
CA LYS A 190 19.58 -39.83 -22.56
C LYS A 190 19.96 -39.32 -23.96
N SER A 191 20.23 -38.01 -24.13
CA SER A 191 20.73 -37.46 -25.40
C SER A 191 22.26 -37.60 -25.59
N GLY A 192 22.98 -38.30 -24.70
CA GLY A 192 24.42 -38.50 -24.77
C GLY A 192 25.27 -37.27 -24.38
N LYS A 193 24.65 -36.19 -23.87
CA LYS A 193 25.36 -34.96 -23.46
C LYS A 193 25.78 -35.03 -22.00
N LYS A 194 26.90 -34.35 -21.68
CA LYS A 194 27.36 -34.21 -20.28
C LYS A 194 26.57 -33.15 -19.53
N LEU A 195 26.32 -33.41 -18.26
CA LEU A 195 25.69 -32.44 -17.37
C LEU A 195 26.65 -31.29 -17.00
N LYS A 196 26.13 -30.11 -16.77
CA LYS A 196 26.90 -28.98 -16.25
C LYS A 196 27.45 -29.33 -14.85
N SER A 197 28.72 -28.97 -14.61
CA SER A 197 29.36 -29.14 -13.30
C SER A 197 28.88 -28.07 -12.30
N GLY A 198 29.19 -28.27 -11.01
CA GLY A 198 28.88 -27.24 -9.98
C GLY A 198 29.56 -25.90 -10.24
N LYS A 199 30.74 -25.88 -10.87
CA LYS A 199 31.41 -24.63 -11.29
C LYS A 199 30.65 -23.94 -12.42
N ASP A 200 30.14 -24.70 -13.39
CA ASP A 200 29.33 -24.18 -14.48
C ASP A 200 27.99 -23.64 -13.98
N ASP A 201 27.42 -24.26 -12.95
CA ASP A 201 26.20 -23.76 -12.29
C ASP A 201 26.43 -22.43 -11.60
N LEU A 202 27.52 -22.27 -10.82
CA LEU A 202 27.87 -20.99 -10.21
C LEU A 202 28.14 -19.91 -11.26
N ARG A 203 28.87 -20.26 -12.34
CA ARG A 203 29.11 -19.32 -13.44
C ARG A 203 27.81 -18.92 -14.11
N SER A 204 26.88 -19.85 -14.33
CA SER A 204 25.57 -19.53 -14.92
C SER A 204 24.72 -18.59 -14.06
N MET A 205 24.90 -18.55 -12.73
CA MET A 205 24.23 -17.60 -11.85
C MET A 205 24.68 -16.14 -12.08
N VAL A 206 25.92 -15.97 -12.54
CA VAL A 206 26.52 -14.63 -12.81
C VAL A 206 26.40 -14.28 -14.29
N ASP A 207 26.09 -15.24 -15.17
CA ASP A 207 25.99 -15.07 -16.62
C ASP A 207 24.52 -15.29 -17.08
N ASP A 208 24.18 -16.47 -17.56
CA ASP A 208 22.86 -16.78 -18.14
C ASP A 208 21.67 -16.47 -17.22
N LYS A 209 21.81 -16.64 -15.89
CA LYS A 209 20.78 -16.46 -14.87
C LYS A 209 21.00 -15.24 -13.98
N PHE A 210 21.84 -14.31 -14.40
CA PHE A 210 22.18 -13.12 -13.62
C PHE A 210 20.94 -12.35 -13.18
N HIS A 211 19.95 -12.18 -14.04
CA HIS A 211 18.69 -11.52 -13.72
C HIS A 211 17.94 -12.18 -12.54
N ALA A 212 17.92 -13.52 -12.49
CA ALA A 212 17.26 -14.24 -11.40
C ALA A 212 18.05 -14.11 -10.09
N THR A 213 19.37 -14.18 -10.16
CA THR A 213 20.27 -14.03 -9.01
C THR A 213 20.18 -12.62 -8.43
N LEU A 214 20.19 -11.60 -9.30
CA LEU A 214 20.08 -10.19 -8.90
C LEU A 214 18.73 -9.89 -8.24
N LEU A 215 17.64 -10.43 -8.75
CA LEU A 215 16.29 -10.20 -8.25
C LEU A 215 15.94 -11.05 -7.02
N ALA A 216 16.66 -12.14 -6.76
CA ALA A 216 16.34 -13.05 -5.65
C ALA A 216 16.31 -12.34 -4.29
N LEU A 217 17.33 -11.55 -3.98
CA LEU A 217 17.41 -10.83 -2.70
C LEU A 217 16.32 -9.76 -2.53
N PRO A 218 16.10 -8.83 -3.49
CA PRO A 218 14.98 -7.88 -3.42
C PRO A 218 13.61 -8.55 -3.32
N LEU A 219 13.35 -9.60 -4.11
CA LEU A 219 12.07 -10.31 -4.06
C LEU A 219 11.84 -11.01 -2.72
N THR A 220 12.88 -11.62 -2.15
CA THR A 220 12.80 -12.21 -0.81
C THR A 220 12.52 -11.13 0.24
N GLY A 221 13.18 -9.96 0.13
CA GLY A 221 12.92 -8.81 1.00
C GLY A 221 11.46 -8.34 0.91
N ILE A 222 10.91 -8.20 -0.30
CA ILE A 222 9.50 -7.84 -0.51
C ILE A 222 8.56 -8.88 0.12
N LEU A 223 8.83 -10.17 -0.07
CA LEU A 223 8.00 -11.24 0.51
C LEU A 223 7.99 -11.20 2.04
N LEU A 224 9.14 -11.03 2.67
CA LEU A 224 9.28 -11.08 4.13
C LEU A 224 8.84 -9.76 4.81
N PHE A 225 9.17 -8.61 4.23
CA PHE A 225 8.96 -7.32 4.89
C PHE A 225 7.76 -6.53 4.37
N THR A 226 7.15 -6.96 3.25
CA THR A 226 5.96 -6.29 2.71
C THR A 226 4.78 -7.25 2.65
N VAL A 227 4.92 -8.39 1.97
CA VAL A 227 3.79 -9.30 1.74
C VAL A 227 3.35 -10.00 3.04
N LEU A 228 4.29 -10.49 3.84
CA LEU A 228 3.98 -11.19 5.09
C LEU A 228 3.23 -10.29 6.10
N PRO A 229 3.70 -9.06 6.44
CA PRO A 229 2.95 -8.15 7.29
C PRO A 229 1.58 -7.75 6.72
N LEU A 230 1.48 -7.59 5.39
CA LEU A 230 0.21 -7.27 4.74
C LEU A 230 -0.80 -8.43 4.86
N VAL A 231 -0.36 -9.67 4.65
CA VAL A 231 -1.22 -10.86 4.87
C VAL A 231 -1.63 -10.96 6.34
N PHE A 232 -0.72 -10.70 7.27
CA PHE A 232 -1.03 -10.66 8.69
C PHE A 232 -2.11 -9.62 9.01
N MET A 233 -1.96 -8.38 8.53
CA MET A 233 -2.95 -7.32 8.69
C MET A 233 -4.32 -7.72 8.11
N ILE A 234 -4.34 -8.33 6.92
CA ILE A 234 -5.59 -8.81 6.32
C ILE A 234 -6.26 -9.85 7.21
N LEU A 235 -5.50 -10.78 7.78
CA LEU A 235 -6.05 -11.83 8.65
C LEU A 235 -6.56 -11.27 9.98
N VAL A 236 -5.91 -10.26 10.55
CA VAL A 236 -6.37 -9.55 11.75
C VAL A 236 -7.78 -8.97 11.55
N ALA A 237 -8.14 -8.51 10.35
CA ALA A 237 -9.49 -8.02 10.06
C ALA A 237 -10.60 -9.06 10.30
N PHE A 238 -10.27 -10.34 10.31
CA PHE A 238 -11.20 -11.44 10.55
C PHE A 238 -11.17 -11.97 12.00
N THR A 239 -10.47 -11.27 12.90
CA THR A 239 -10.33 -11.60 14.33
C THR A 239 -10.91 -10.50 15.19
N ASN A 240 -11.07 -10.76 16.51
CA ASN A 240 -11.42 -9.74 17.50
C ASN A 240 -10.18 -9.14 18.20
N TYR A 241 -9.02 -9.06 17.49
CA TYR A 241 -7.78 -8.53 18.04
C TYR A 241 -7.92 -7.07 18.46
N SER A 242 -7.81 -6.80 19.78
CA SER A 242 -7.98 -5.50 20.42
C SER A 242 -7.06 -5.38 21.64
N SER A 243 -7.07 -4.25 22.35
CA SER A 243 -6.32 -4.14 23.62
C SER A 243 -6.82 -5.09 24.69
N ALA A 244 -8.13 -5.38 24.72
CA ALA A 244 -8.73 -6.34 25.65
C ALA A 244 -8.40 -7.79 25.27
N HIS A 245 -8.21 -8.06 24.00
CA HIS A 245 -7.88 -9.36 23.41
C HIS A 245 -6.58 -9.26 22.65
N ASN A 246 -5.46 -9.01 23.38
CA ASN A 246 -4.15 -8.78 22.76
C ASN A 246 -3.39 -10.07 22.41
N GLY A 247 -4.01 -11.21 22.73
CA GLY A 247 -3.48 -12.51 22.34
C GLY A 247 -2.54 -13.16 23.36
N GLY A 248 -2.22 -12.52 24.47
CA GLY A 248 -1.27 -13.12 25.40
C GLY A 248 -1.26 -12.57 26.82
N GLU A 249 -1.62 -11.31 27.04
CA GLU A 249 -1.57 -10.67 28.34
C GLU A 249 -2.96 -10.42 28.93
N THR A 250 -3.88 -9.90 28.16
CA THR A 250 -5.23 -9.56 28.59
C THR A 250 -6.25 -10.65 28.22
N GLY A 251 -6.10 -11.29 27.07
CA GLY A 251 -6.97 -12.35 26.60
C GLY A 251 -6.57 -12.86 25.22
N LEU A 252 -7.02 -14.06 24.86
CA LEU A 252 -6.86 -14.58 23.51
C LEU A 252 -7.81 -13.87 22.54
N PHE A 253 -7.35 -13.65 21.31
CA PHE A 253 -8.26 -13.29 20.23
C PHE A 253 -8.58 -14.51 19.36
N HIS A 254 -9.75 -14.48 18.71
CA HIS A 254 -10.31 -15.58 17.96
C HIS A 254 -10.80 -15.13 16.58
N TRP A 255 -11.04 -16.09 15.69
CA TRP A 255 -11.67 -15.82 14.41
C TRP A 255 -13.14 -15.43 14.58
N VAL A 256 -13.53 -14.29 14.04
CA VAL A 256 -14.92 -13.80 14.01
C VAL A 256 -15.49 -13.71 12.59
N GLY A 257 -14.73 -14.14 11.60
CA GLY A 257 -15.14 -14.13 10.20
C GLY A 257 -15.42 -12.71 9.68
N LEU A 258 -16.58 -12.49 9.05
CA LEU A 258 -16.96 -11.21 8.46
C LEU A 258 -17.64 -10.23 9.43
N GLN A 259 -17.73 -10.55 10.72
CA GLN A 259 -18.46 -9.74 11.69
C GLN A 259 -17.95 -8.30 11.75
N ASN A 260 -16.63 -8.09 11.71
CA ASN A 260 -16.03 -6.75 11.76
C ASN A 260 -16.41 -5.89 10.55
N PHE A 261 -16.55 -6.51 9.37
CA PHE A 261 -17.05 -5.83 8.18
C PHE A 261 -18.52 -5.45 8.33
N GLN A 262 -19.35 -6.34 8.91
CA GLN A 262 -20.75 -6.04 9.21
C GLN A 262 -20.88 -4.89 10.20
N THR A 263 -20.04 -4.87 11.25
CA THR A 263 -20.01 -3.78 12.24
C THR A 263 -19.70 -2.43 11.57
N LEU A 264 -18.71 -2.38 10.68
CA LEU A 264 -18.37 -1.13 9.97
C LEU A 264 -19.49 -0.64 9.05
N PHE A 265 -20.26 -1.54 8.45
CA PHE A 265 -21.39 -1.20 7.59
C PHE A 265 -22.73 -1.09 8.34
N SER A 266 -22.75 -1.26 9.65
CA SER A 266 -23.94 -1.08 10.47
C SER A 266 -24.20 0.42 10.74
N TRP A 267 -25.50 0.77 10.91
CA TRP A 267 -25.91 2.15 11.16
C TRP A 267 -25.85 2.53 12.65
N ASP A 268 -25.98 1.57 13.54
CA ASP A 268 -25.91 1.82 14.99
C ASP A 268 -25.43 0.58 15.72
N VAL A 269 -24.27 0.68 16.34
CA VAL A 269 -23.74 -0.32 17.27
C VAL A 269 -23.31 0.39 18.54
N GLY A 270 -24.07 0.21 19.61
CA GLY A 270 -23.73 0.86 20.89
C GLY A 270 -23.77 2.38 20.87
N GLY A 271 -24.62 2.99 20.03
CA GLY A 271 -24.73 4.45 19.88
C GLY A 271 -23.72 5.05 18.91
N VAL A 272 -22.94 4.22 18.19
CA VAL A 272 -21.94 4.66 17.20
C VAL A 272 -22.38 4.29 15.80
N ASN A 273 -22.47 5.28 14.92
CA ASN A 273 -22.78 5.09 13.51
C ASN A 273 -21.50 4.95 12.67
N TYR A 274 -20.97 3.73 12.59
CA TYR A 274 -19.74 3.46 11.85
C TYR A 274 -19.87 3.73 10.35
N SER A 275 -21.01 3.41 9.76
CA SER A 275 -21.24 3.57 8.31
C SER A 275 -21.26 5.03 7.88
N ALA A 276 -21.96 5.88 8.60
CA ALA A 276 -21.98 7.33 8.33
C ALA A 276 -20.59 7.94 8.53
N THR A 277 -19.94 7.62 9.64
CA THR A 277 -18.57 8.10 9.95
C THR A 277 -17.60 7.71 8.85
N PHE A 278 -17.59 6.44 8.43
CA PHE A 278 -16.75 5.99 7.33
C PHE A 278 -17.06 6.73 6.02
N GLY A 279 -18.34 6.90 5.69
CA GLY A 279 -18.77 7.61 4.48
C GLY A 279 -18.32 9.07 4.44
N GLU A 280 -18.46 9.80 5.55
CA GLU A 280 -18.05 11.20 5.66
C GLU A 280 -16.53 11.36 5.58
N ILE A 281 -15.78 10.53 6.29
CA ILE A 281 -14.31 10.57 6.23
C ILE A 281 -13.81 10.15 4.84
N LEU A 282 -14.41 9.14 4.21
CA LEU A 282 -14.08 8.74 2.84
C LEU A 282 -14.32 9.88 1.86
N LEU A 283 -15.50 10.54 1.93
CA LEU A 283 -15.79 11.67 1.07
C LEU A 283 -14.80 12.81 1.25
N TRP A 284 -14.49 13.16 2.49
CA TRP A 284 -13.47 14.17 2.79
C TRP A 284 -12.08 13.75 2.30
N THR A 285 -11.69 12.49 2.48
CA THR A 285 -10.41 11.95 1.97
C THR A 285 -10.29 12.10 0.46
N LEU A 286 -11.39 11.85 -0.29
CA LEU A 286 -11.42 12.02 -1.74
C LEU A 286 -11.32 13.50 -2.14
N ILE A 287 -12.06 14.39 -1.46
CA ILE A 287 -12.00 15.85 -1.69
C ILE A 287 -10.58 16.36 -1.41
N TRP A 288 -10.00 15.99 -0.27
CA TRP A 288 -8.63 16.33 0.08
C TRP A 288 -7.63 15.84 -0.98
N ALA A 289 -7.67 14.56 -1.37
CA ALA A 289 -6.75 13.99 -2.34
C ALA A 289 -6.86 14.68 -3.70
N PHE A 290 -8.09 15.05 -4.11
CA PHE A 290 -8.32 15.81 -5.33
C PHE A 290 -7.65 17.19 -5.28
N PHE A 291 -7.94 17.99 -4.27
CA PHE A 291 -7.34 19.32 -4.16
C PHE A 291 -5.83 19.23 -3.94
N ALA A 292 -5.37 18.38 -3.03
CA ALA A 292 -3.94 18.21 -2.76
C ALA A 292 -3.14 17.77 -3.99
N THR A 293 -3.73 17.01 -4.91
CA THR A 293 -3.05 16.58 -6.14
C THR A 293 -3.13 17.63 -7.24
N PHE A 294 -4.35 18.00 -7.63
CA PHE A 294 -4.54 18.81 -8.84
C PHE A 294 -4.17 20.27 -8.65
N THR A 295 -4.44 20.86 -7.48
CA THR A 295 -4.02 22.26 -7.24
C THR A 295 -2.50 22.37 -7.19
N ASN A 296 -1.81 21.45 -6.51
CA ASN A 296 -0.35 21.40 -6.52
C ASN A 296 0.19 21.22 -7.93
N TYR A 297 -0.39 20.33 -8.71
CA TYR A 297 0.04 20.06 -10.09
C TYR A 297 -0.04 21.31 -10.97
N PHE A 298 -1.20 21.94 -11.03
CA PHE A 298 -1.40 23.12 -11.89
C PHE A 298 -0.61 24.34 -11.39
N LEU A 299 -0.57 24.56 -10.07
CA LEU A 299 0.21 25.67 -9.50
C LEU A 299 1.71 25.44 -9.63
N GLY A 300 2.19 24.21 -9.47
CA GLY A 300 3.59 23.85 -9.70
C GLY A 300 4.02 24.12 -11.16
N ILE A 301 3.20 23.76 -12.14
CA ILE A 301 3.43 24.10 -13.56
C ILE A 301 3.42 25.62 -13.77
N ALA A 302 2.45 26.32 -13.20
CA ALA A 302 2.34 27.78 -13.33
C ALA A 302 3.59 28.47 -12.78
N VAL A 303 4.05 28.10 -11.59
CA VAL A 303 5.28 28.64 -10.97
C VAL A 303 6.50 28.29 -11.81
N ALA A 304 6.61 27.06 -12.32
CA ALA A 304 7.69 26.66 -13.22
C ALA A 304 7.72 27.52 -14.49
N MET A 305 6.58 27.76 -15.12
CA MET A 305 6.46 28.60 -16.32
C MET A 305 6.85 30.04 -16.03
N ILE A 306 6.42 30.62 -14.89
CA ILE A 306 6.76 31.99 -14.49
C ILE A 306 8.27 32.10 -14.33
N ILE A 307 8.90 31.25 -13.54
CA ILE A 307 10.35 31.32 -13.24
C ILE A 307 11.18 31.10 -14.51
N ASN A 308 10.73 30.26 -15.46
CA ASN A 308 11.47 29.98 -16.68
C ASN A 308 11.26 31.03 -17.78
N LYS A 309 10.31 31.96 -17.64
CA LYS A 309 10.00 32.98 -18.64
C LYS A 309 11.26 33.80 -19.01
N LYS A 310 11.44 34.10 -20.31
CA LYS A 310 12.48 35.02 -20.80
C LYS A 310 12.28 36.38 -20.12
N GLY A 311 13.36 36.96 -19.58
CA GLY A 311 13.33 38.29 -18.92
C GLY A 311 13.24 38.25 -17.37
N ILE A 312 12.95 37.13 -16.75
CA ILE A 312 13.03 37.03 -15.29
C ILE A 312 14.50 37.11 -14.85
N LYS A 313 14.80 38.08 -13.99
CA LYS A 313 16.14 38.24 -13.36
C LYS A 313 16.26 37.30 -12.16
N PHE A 314 17.48 36.85 -11.85
CA PHE A 314 17.81 36.02 -10.70
C PHE A 314 17.03 34.66 -10.62
N LYS A 315 16.79 34.04 -11.77
CA LYS A 315 16.07 32.72 -11.83
C LYS A 315 16.67 31.67 -10.88
N LYS A 316 18.00 31.64 -10.76
CA LYS A 316 18.70 30.70 -9.87
C LYS A 316 18.32 30.96 -8.40
N VAL A 317 18.26 32.22 -7.98
CA VAL A 317 17.89 32.60 -6.60
C VAL A 317 16.45 32.17 -6.30
N TRP A 318 15.50 32.52 -7.18
CA TRP A 318 14.11 32.13 -7.00
C TRP A 318 13.92 30.61 -6.91
N ARG A 319 14.58 29.85 -7.78
CA ARG A 319 14.55 28.39 -7.69
C ARG A 319 15.16 27.89 -6.39
N THR A 320 16.31 28.44 -5.97
CA THR A 320 16.96 28.04 -4.72
C THR A 320 16.07 28.30 -3.51
N VAL A 321 15.45 29.49 -3.42
CA VAL A 321 14.54 29.84 -2.32
C VAL A 321 13.36 28.86 -2.23
N LEU A 322 12.76 28.51 -3.37
CA LEU A 322 11.66 27.54 -3.38
C LEU A 322 12.14 26.12 -3.02
N ILE A 323 13.32 25.71 -3.51
CA ILE A 323 13.87 24.38 -3.21
C ILE A 323 14.27 24.25 -1.74
N MET A 324 14.70 25.35 -1.09
CA MET A 324 15.07 25.34 0.33
C MET A 324 13.92 24.82 1.22
N THR A 325 12.66 25.03 0.84
CA THR A 325 11.52 24.50 1.59
C THR A 325 11.48 22.97 1.62
N ILE A 326 12.03 22.30 0.59
CA ILE A 326 12.14 20.85 0.53
C ILE A 326 13.28 20.33 1.43
N ALA A 327 14.32 21.13 1.64
CA ALA A 327 15.48 20.77 2.46
C ALA A 327 15.14 20.76 3.98
N ILE A 328 14.10 21.48 4.39
CA ILE A 328 13.62 21.48 5.76
C ILE A 328 12.74 20.24 5.96
N PRO A 329 13.00 19.41 6.99
CA PRO A 329 12.13 18.26 7.26
C PRO A 329 10.66 18.70 7.42
N GLN A 330 9.78 18.08 6.65
CA GLN A 330 8.36 18.47 6.54
C GLN A 330 7.67 18.57 7.92
N PHE A 331 7.99 17.67 8.87
CA PHE A 331 7.36 17.68 10.18
C PHE A 331 7.67 18.96 10.97
N ILE A 332 8.87 19.52 10.83
CA ILE A 332 9.25 20.78 11.47
C ILE A 332 8.38 21.91 10.92
N SER A 333 8.32 22.03 9.60
CA SER A 333 7.54 23.08 8.93
C SER A 333 6.05 23.00 9.31
N LEU A 334 5.47 21.79 9.31
CA LEU A 334 4.06 21.59 9.65
C LEU A 334 3.74 21.94 11.10
N LEU A 335 4.57 21.53 12.06
CA LEU A 335 4.37 21.85 13.48
C LEU A 335 4.47 23.35 13.76
N TYR A 336 5.46 24.04 13.16
CA TYR A 336 5.58 25.49 13.30
C TYR A 336 4.38 26.22 12.69
N VAL A 337 3.98 25.85 11.48
CA VAL A 337 2.81 26.45 10.83
C VAL A 337 1.53 26.19 11.62
N SER A 338 1.35 24.98 12.16
CA SER A 338 0.22 24.69 13.05
C SER A 338 0.15 25.67 14.22
N LYS A 339 1.29 25.95 14.87
CA LYS A 339 1.38 26.90 15.99
C LYS A 339 1.18 28.36 15.57
N MET A 340 1.61 28.74 14.37
CA MET A 340 1.42 30.11 13.86
C MET A 340 -0.06 30.47 13.70
N PHE A 341 -0.91 29.50 13.37
CA PHE A 341 -2.35 29.69 13.13
C PHE A 341 -3.24 29.34 14.34
N THR A 342 -2.69 29.16 15.54
CA THR A 342 -3.49 29.04 16.78
C THR A 342 -4.12 30.37 17.15
N LEU A 343 -5.11 30.36 18.06
CA LEU A 343 -5.77 31.58 18.56
C LEU A 343 -4.78 32.64 19.05
N ASN A 344 -3.79 32.25 19.83
CA ASN A 344 -2.72 33.11 20.33
C ASN A 344 -1.45 33.03 19.44
N GLY A 345 -1.60 32.60 18.20
CA GLY A 345 -0.48 32.41 17.27
C GLY A 345 -0.03 33.72 16.62
N LEU A 346 1.16 33.67 16.06
CA LEU A 346 1.82 34.80 15.41
C LEU A 346 0.93 35.46 14.34
N PHE A 347 0.20 34.67 13.56
CA PHE A 347 -0.62 35.20 12.47
C PHE A 347 -1.81 36.06 12.97
N ASN A 348 -2.52 35.59 14.00
CA ASN A 348 -3.57 36.37 14.64
C ASN A 348 -3.03 37.66 15.29
N GLY A 349 -1.89 37.56 16.01
CA GLY A 349 -1.23 38.73 16.58
C GLY A 349 -0.90 39.77 15.53
N PHE A 350 -0.27 39.37 14.44
CA PHE A 350 0.09 40.25 13.33
C PHE A 350 -1.12 40.93 12.68
N LEU A 351 -2.22 40.21 12.47
CA LEU A 351 -3.44 40.80 11.90
C LEU A 351 -4.14 41.77 12.87
N MET A 352 -4.09 41.50 14.17
CA MET A 352 -4.62 42.41 15.19
C MET A 352 -3.75 43.67 15.32
N ASP A 353 -2.43 43.54 15.30
CA ASP A 353 -1.50 44.67 15.36
C ASP A 353 -1.66 45.63 14.17
N LEU A 354 -1.99 45.06 12.99
CA LEU A 354 -2.31 45.83 11.79
C LEU A 354 -3.72 46.42 11.78
N GLY A 355 -4.57 46.13 12.79
CA GLY A 355 -5.94 46.56 12.84
C GLY A 355 -6.88 45.95 11.80
N ILE A 356 -6.45 44.84 11.16
CA ILE A 356 -7.24 44.15 10.13
C ILE A 356 -8.37 43.34 10.78
N ILE A 357 -8.11 42.75 11.94
CA ILE A 357 -9.10 42.02 12.74
C ILE A 357 -9.12 42.55 14.17
N HIS A 358 -10.30 42.48 14.83
CA HIS A 358 -10.45 42.88 16.22
C HIS A 358 -10.54 41.70 17.19
N THR A 359 -10.81 40.49 16.67
CA THR A 359 -10.87 39.25 17.43
C THR A 359 -10.07 38.17 16.72
N ALA A 360 -9.41 37.33 17.50
CA ALA A 360 -8.62 36.21 16.93
C ALA A 360 -9.50 35.24 16.13
N ILE A 361 -9.03 34.86 14.98
CA ILE A 361 -9.67 33.86 14.11
C ILE A 361 -9.32 32.49 14.63
N ASP A 362 -10.32 31.64 14.87
CA ASP A 362 -10.09 30.24 15.22
C ASP A 362 -9.97 29.39 13.95
N PHE A 363 -8.75 29.32 13.43
CA PHE A 363 -8.44 28.59 12.20
C PHE A 363 -8.63 27.06 12.34
N TRP A 364 -8.40 26.53 13.53
CA TRP A 364 -8.42 25.08 13.77
C TRP A 364 -9.70 24.59 14.45
N GLY A 365 -10.47 25.45 15.12
CA GLY A 365 -11.69 25.07 15.81
C GLY A 365 -12.93 25.04 14.91
N GLN A 366 -12.87 25.62 13.71
CA GLN A 366 -13.97 25.61 12.75
C GLN A 366 -13.75 24.57 11.66
N PRO A 367 -14.62 23.54 11.50
CA PRO A 367 -14.43 22.44 10.58
C PRO A 367 -14.10 22.86 9.14
N THR A 368 -14.90 23.75 8.57
CA THR A 368 -14.70 24.20 7.19
C THR A 368 -13.40 24.98 7.02
N LEU A 369 -13.09 25.87 7.97
CA LEU A 369 -11.87 26.66 7.92
C LEU A 369 -10.62 25.79 8.10
N ALA A 370 -10.66 24.84 9.03
CA ALA A 370 -9.58 23.88 9.22
C ALA A 370 -9.31 23.04 7.94
N ARG A 371 -10.37 22.55 7.27
CA ARG A 371 -10.27 21.84 5.97
C ARG A 371 -9.64 22.71 4.89
N VAL A 372 -10.04 23.98 4.79
CA VAL A 372 -9.45 24.92 3.83
C VAL A 372 -7.98 25.19 4.15
N MET A 373 -7.65 25.41 5.43
CA MET A 373 -6.28 25.68 5.87
C MET A 373 -5.33 24.53 5.60
N VAL A 374 -5.73 23.27 5.87
CA VAL A 374 -4.85 22.12 5.55
C VAL A 374 -4.59 22.02 4.05
N ILE A 375 -5.57 22.33 3.19
CA ILE A 375 -5.37 22.36 1.73
C ILE A 375 -4.38 23.47 1.35
N ILE A 376 -4.54 24.70 1.85
CA ILE A 376 -3.67 25.84 1.54
C ILE A 376 -2.23 25.54 1.96
N ILE A 377 -2.04 25.02 3.17
CA ILE A 377 -0.71 24.69 3.68
C ILE A 377 -0.07 23.56 2.86
N ASN A 378 -0.85 22.56 2.47
CA ASN A 378 -0.34 21.49 1.60
C ASN A 378 0.07 22.01 0.21
N ILE A 379 -0.65 22.99 -0.34
CA ILE A 379 -0.28 23.66 -1.60
C ILE A 379 1.07 24.35 -1.44
N TRP A 380 1.26 25.10 -0.38
CA TRP A 380 2.54 25.78 -0.09
C TRP A 380 3.72 24.79 -0.01
N ILE A 381 3.54 23.64 0.61
CA ILE A 381 4.58 22.62 0.73
C ILE A 381 4.81 21.84 -0.59
N GLY A 382 3.74 21.59 -1.35
CA GLY A 382 3.78 20.74 -2.54
C GLY A 382 4.29 21.43 -3.81
N ILE A 383 4.06 22.74 -3.95
CA ILE A 383 4.45 23.52 -5.14
C ILE A 383 5.93 23.39 -5.50
N PRO A 384 6.90 23.52 -4.56
CA PRO A 384 8.32 23.50 -4.91
C PRO A 384 8.76 22.21 -5.59
N TYR A 385 8.29 21.07 -5.12
CA TYR A 385 8.61 19.76 -5.71
C TYR A 385 8.05 19.63 -7.14
N LEU A 386 6.80 20.00 -7.33
CA LEU A 386 6.17 19.95 -8.66
C LEU A 386 6.73 20.98 -9.63
N MET A 387 7.14 22.16 -9.12
CA MET A 387 7.86 23.17 -9.90
C MET A 387 9.19 22.62 -10.45
N LEU A 388 9.92 21.81 -9.65
CA LEU A 388 11.15 21.17 -10.11
C LEU A 388 10.89 20.17 -11.24
N ILE A 389 9.94 19.26 -11.05
CA ILE A 389 9.54 18.28 -12.08
C ILE A 389 9.11 19.00 -13.35
N ALA A 390 8.19 19.97 -13.20
CA ALA A 390 7.68 20.74 -14.32
C ALA A 390 8.80 21.52 -15.06
N THR A 391 9.75 22.09 -14.33
CA THR A 391 10.88 22.79 -14.92
C THR A 391 11.73 21.86 -15.81
N GLY A 392 12.02 20.64 -15.32
CA GLY A 392 12.77 19.65 -16.10
C GLY A 392 12.06 19.27 -17.40
N ILE A 393 10.76 19.06 -17.34
CA ILE A 393 9.95 18.71 -18.51
C ILE A 393 9.83 19.89 -19.49
N LEU A 394 9.54 21.09 -18.98
CA LEU A 394 9.40 22.29 -19.81
C LEU A 394 10.66 22.62 -20.62
N MET A 395 11.85 22.30 -20.09
CA MET A 395 13.12 22.51 -20.80
C MET A 395 13.33 21.54 -21.97
N ASN A 396 12.61 20.42 -22.00
CA ASN A 396 12.68 19.44 -23.09
C ASN A 396 11.67 19.69 -24.21
N ILE A 397 10.75 20.65 -24.04
CA ILE A 397 9.82 21.03 -25.13
C ILE A 397 10.58 21.85 -26.17
N PRO A 398 10.63 21.45 -27.47
CA PRO A 398 11.34 22.18 -28.51
C PRO A 398 10.85 23.62 -28.61
N ALA A 399 11.79 24.58 -28.65
CA ALA A 399 11.45 26.00 -28.74
C ALA A 399 10.71 26.35 -30.02
N ASP A 400 11.00 25.63 -31.11
CA ASP A 400 10.41 25.83 -32.44
C ASP A 400 8.87 25.69 -32.42
N LEU A 401 8.32 24.81 -31.54
CA LEU A 401 6.88 24.68 -31.37
C LEU A 401 6.23 25.99 -30.88
N TYR A 402 6.91 26.69 -29.98
CA TYR A 402 6.43 27.97 -29.47
C TYR A 402 6.62 29.11 -30.46
N GLU A 403 7.72 29.07 -31.25
CA GLU A 403 8.01 30.06 -32.25
C GLU A 403 7.05 29.96 -33.43
N SER A 404 6.80 28.76 -33.95
CA SER A 404 5.77 28.51 -34.97
C SER A 404 4.36 28.93 -34.50
N ALA A 405 3.98 28.56 -33.25
CA ALA A 405 2.71 28.97 -32.70
C ALA A 405 2.56 30.51 -32.57
N LYS A 406 3.64 31.22 -32.32
CA LYS A 406 3.64 32.71 -32.30
C LYS A 406 3.47 33.31 -33.70
N ILE A 407 4.11 32.73 -34.69
CA ILE A 407 3.96 33.14 -36.09
C ILE A 407 2.49 32.96 -36.52
N ASP A 408 1.86 31.87 -36.08
CA ASP A 408 0.43 31.60 -36.29
C ASP A 408 -0.53 32.45 -35.44
N GLY A 409 0.00 33.44 -34.69
CA GLY A 409 -0.78 34.33 -33.84
C GLY A 409 -1.41 33.67 -32.60
N ALA A 410 -0.87 32.55 -32.12
CA ALA A 410 -1.37 31.88 -30.91
C ALA A 410 -1.06 32.69 -29.64
N SER A 411 -2.08 33.01 -28.85
CA SER A 411 -1.95 33.62 -27.52
C SER A 411 -1.21 32.70 -26.55
N GLY A 412 -0.66 33.27 -25.46
CA GLY A 412 0.02 32.49 -24.41
C GLY A 412 -0.84 31.38 -23.83
N TRP A 413 -2.15 31.62 -23.65
CA TRP A 413 -3.10 30.60 -23.19
C TRP A 413 -3.29 29.47 -24.22
N LYS A 414 -3.30 29.82 -25.50
CA LYS A 414 -3.41 28.83 -26.58
C LYS A 414 -2.15 27.97 -26.67
N GLN A 415 -0.97 28.56 -26.51
CA GLN A 415 0.31 27.85 -26.40
C GLN A 415 0.35 26.94 -25.19
N PHE A 416 -0.07 27.42 -24.02
CA PHE A 416 -0.19 26.58 -22.81
C PHE A 416 -1.13 25.40 -23.01
N SER A 417 -2.36 25.65 -23.47
CA SER A 417 -3.38 24.61 -23.56
C SER A 417 -3.19 23.60 -24.70
N LYS A 418 -2.40 23.96 -25.75
CA LYS A 418 -2.23 23.11 -26.94
C LYS A 418 -0.82 22.52 -27.08
N ILE A 419 0.18 23.13 -26.44
CA ILE A 419 1.57 22.66 -26.49
C ILE A 419 2.00 22.20 -25.10
N THR A 420 2.01 23.12 -24.12
CA THR A 420 2.60 22.84 -22.81
C THR A 420 1.82 21.79 -22.04
N LEU A 421 0.51 22.00 -21.85
CA LEU A 421 -0.30 21.11 -21.01
C LEU A 421 -0.42 19.68 -21.56
N PRO A 422 -0.64 19.44 -22.86
CA PRO A 422 -0.67 18.08 -23.40
C PRO A 422 0.68 17.37 -23.23
N TYR A 423 1.80 18.06 -23.47
CA TYR A 423 3.13 17.51 -23.30
C TYR A 423 3.42 17.15 -21.83
N MET A 424 3.05 18.05 -20.91
CA MET A 424 3.15 17.82 -19.47
C MET A 424 2.31 16.60 -19.04
N LEU A 425 1.04 16.56 -19.45
CA LEU A 425 0.13 15.46 -19.09
C LEU A 425 0.57 14.12 -19.68
N PHE A 426 1.19 14.12 -20.84
CA PHE A 426 1.72 12.89 -21.43
C PHE A 426 2.85 12.32 -20.56
N ILE A 427 3.83 13.14 -20.18
CA ILE A 427 4.98 12.69 -19.39
C ILE A 427 4.58 12.40 -17.92
N THR A 428 3.76 13.27 -17.32
CA THR A 428 3.38 13.15 -15.90
C THR A 428 2.08 12.38 -15.67
N GLY A 429 1.45 11.88 -16.75
CA GLY A 429 0.21 11.10 -16.65
C GLY A 429 0.27 9.97 -15.61
N PRO A 430 1.29 9.09 -15.64
CA PRO A 430 1.44 8.03 -14.63
C PRO A 430 1.72 8.53 -13.19
N TYR A 431 2.27 9.75 -13.05
CA TYR A 431 2.52 10.37 -11.74
C TYR A 431 1.23 10.81 -11.04
N LEU A 432 0.24 11.31 -11.78
CA LEU A 432 -0.99 11.85 -11.19
C LEU A 432 -1.78 10.83 -10.34
N PRO A 433 -2.06 9.58 -10.82
CA PRO A 433 -2.69 8.55 -9.98
C PRO A 433 -1.87 8.21 -8.74
N THR A 434 -0.55 8.12 -8.88
CA THR A 434 0.36 7.83 -7.77
C THR A 434 0.32 8.95 -6.74
N SER A 435 0.32 10.22 -7.16
CA SER A 435 0.20 11.39 -6.30
C SER A 435 -1.17 11.45 -5.61
N PHE A 436 -2.25 11.15 -6.33
CA PHE A 436 -3.59 11.09 -5.76
C PHE A 436 -3.70 10.02 -4.66
N THR A 437 -3.21 8.82 -4.94
CA THR A 437 -3.14 7.71 -3.97
C THR A 437 -2.28 8.07 -2.76
N GLY A 438 -1.12 8.70 -2.99
CA GLY A 438 -0.24 9.20 -1.93
C GLY A 438 -0.93 10.23 -1.05
N ASN A 439 -1.73 11.13 -1.63
CA ASN A 439 -2.50 12.11 -0.87
C ASN A 439 -3.67 11.49 -0.10
N MET A 440 -4.32 10.44 -0.58
CA MET A 440 -5.32 9.69 0.21
C MET A 440 -4.70 9.10 1.49
N ASN A 441 -3.43 8.73 1.45
CA ASN A 441 -2.68 8.17 2.56
C ASN A 441 -1.74 9.19 3.23
N ASN A 442 -1.99 10.49 3.07
CA ASN A 442 -1.14 11.54 3.62
C ASN A 442 -1.39 11.75 5.12
N PHE A 443 -0.75 10.90 5.91
CA PHE A 443 -0.83 10.96 7.37
C PHE A 443 -0.24 12.26 7.94
N ASN A 444 0.97 12.64 7.47
CA ASN A 444 1.77 13.68 8.12
C ASN A 444 1.11 15.06 8.12
N VAL A 445 0.54 15.47 6.99
CA VAL A 445 -0.04 16.83 6.88
C VAL A 445 -1.20 16.99 7.85
N ILE A 446 -2.11 16.03 7.90
CA ILE A 446 -3.27 16.11 8.79
C ILE A 446 -2.87 15.96 10.25
N TYR A 447 -2.09 14.92 10.58
CA TYR A 447 -1.72 14.62 11.95
C TYR A 447 -0.90 15.75 12.60
N LEU A 448 0.06 16.33 11.87
CA LEU A 448 0.95 17.36 12.40
C LEU A 448 0.33 18.78 12.41
N LEU A 449 -0.66 19.05 11.56
CA LEU A 449 -1.35 20.35 11.56
C LEU A 449 -2.48 20.42 12.58
N THR A 450 -3.36 19.40 12.58
CA THR A 450 -4.63 19.43 13.30
C THR A 450 -4.84 18.25 14.26
N GLY A 451 -4.03 17.20 14.15
CA GLY A 451 -4.26 15.93 14.86
C GLY A 451 -5.57 15.24 14.48
N GLY A 452 -6.15 15.60 13.30
CA GLY A 452 -7.46 15.17 12.84
C GLY A 452 -8.61 16.13 13.20
N GLY A 453 -8.41 17.02 14.19
CA GLY A 453 -9.45 17.94 14.68
C GLY A 453 -9.90 19.02 13.66
N PRO A 454 -10.93 19.79 13.99
CA PRO A 454 -11.70 19.77 15.23
C PRO A 454 -12.65 18.55 15.33
N HIS A 455 -13.13 18.28 16.54
CA HIS A 455 -14.07 17.18 16.81
C HIS A 455 -15.48 17.76 17.02
N VAL A 456 -16.11 18.29 15.99
CA VAL A 456 -17.41 18.98 16.04
C VAL A 456 -18.51 18.11 15.45
N ASN A 457 -18.37 17.71 14.18
CA ASN A 457 -19.41 16.99 13.45
C ASN A 457 -19.32 15.47 13.62
N LEU A 458 -18.10 14.94 13.82
CA LEU A 458 -17.80 13.52 13.87
C LEU A 458 -17.49 12.99 15.29
N SER A 459 -17.74 13.79 16.33
CA SER A 459 -17.35 13.48 17.73
C SER A 459 -17.93 12.18 18.31
N ASN A 460 -19.02 11.66 17.74
CA ASN A 460 -19.70 10.44 18.23
C ASN A 460 -19.28 9.16 17.45
N GLY A 461 -18.24 9.24 16.65
CA GLY A 461 -17.73 8.11 15.88
C GLY A 461 -16.72 7.25 16.64
N ALA A 462 -16.49 6.01 16.19
CA ALA A 462 -15.46 5.13 16.72
C ALA A 462 -14.07 5.77 16.61
N GLY A 463 -13.29 5.73 17.69
CA GLY A 463 -11.97 6.34 17.75
C GLY A 463 -11.98 7.86 17.79
N ASN A 464 -13.13 8.47 18.08
CA ASN A 464 -13.32 9.93 18.17
C ASN A 464 -12.71 10.68 16.96
N PRO A 465 -13.22 10.44 15.73
CA PRO A 465 -12.69 11.09 14.53
C PRO A 465 -12.92 12.60 14.57
N GLY A 466 -11.99 13.33 13.98
CA GLY A 466 -12.13 14.76 13.78
C GLY A 466 -12.53 15.11 12.35
N ASP A 467 -12.97 16.34 12.15
CA ASP A 467 -13.49 16.85 10.88
C ASP A 467 -12.44 16.96 9.77
N THR A 468 -11.14 16.94 10.11
CA THR A 468 -10.05 16.91 9.12
C THR A 468 -9.41 15.54 8.99
N ASP A 469 -9.85 14.52 9.75
CA ASP A 469 -9.30 13.18 9.64
C ASP A 469 -9.49 12.60 8.23
N LEU A 470 -8.42 12.02 7.72
CA LEU A 470 -8.48 11.11 6.56
C LEU A 470 -8.67 9.68 7.05
N LEU A 471 -8.98 8.76 6.15
CA LEU A 471 -9.12 7.36 6.51
C LEU A 471 -7.86 6.80 7.21
N ILE A 472 -6.67 7.23 6.81
CA ILE A 472 -5.40 6.79 7.41
C ILE A 472 -5.18 7.37 8.82
N THR A 473 -5.54 8.64 9.07
CA THR A 473 -5.39 9.25 10.41
C THR A 473 -6.47 8.75 11.36
N TRP A 474 -7.68 8.51 10.87
CA TRP A 474 -8.74 7.87 11.64
C TRP A 474 -8.38 6.43 12.04
N LEU A 475 -7.86 5.62 11.09
CA LEU A 475 -7.32 4.29 11.35
C LEU A 475 -6.27 4.33 12.47
N PHE A 476 -5.35 5.29 12.41
CA PHE A 476 -4.34 5.47 13.44
C PHE A 476 -4.98 5.82 14.80
N ASN A 477 -5.94 6.74 14.85
CA ASN A 477 -6.63 7.12 16.08
C ASN A 477 -7.34 5.92 16.73
N ILE A 478 -7.99 5.05 15.96
CA ILE A 478 -8.61 3.81 16.44
C ILE A 478 -7.60 2.88 17.12
N THR A 479 -6.37 2.82 16.59
CA THR A 479 -5.31 1.96 17.14
C THR A 479 -4.59 2.56 18.36
N GLN A 480 -4.65 3.89 18.55
CA GLN A 480 -3.92 4.55 19.63
C GLN A 480 -4.81 4.96 20.81
N LYS A 481 -5.98 5.52 20.53
CA LYS A 481 -6.83 6.10 21.58
C LYS A 481 -7.80 5.09 22.18
N GLY A 482 -8.10 4.02 21.44
CA GLY A 482 -9.12 3.05 21.82
C GLY A 482 -10.53 3.63 21.85
N PHE A 483 -11.53 2.77 21.94
CA PHE A 483 -12.94 3.16 22.11
C PHE A 483 -13.71 2.03 22.80
N GLY A 484 -14.53 2.37 23.80
CA GLY A 484 -15.31 1.38 24.55
C GLY A 484 -14.47 0.45 25.41
N GLU A 485 -15.04 -0.71 25.76
CA GLU A 485 -14.41 -1.72 26.63
C GLU A 485 -13.22 -2.43 25.95
N ASP A 486 -13.21 -2.51 24.61
CA ASP A 486 -12.15 -3.16 23.84
C ASP A 486 -10.84 -2.34 23.78
N GLY A 487 -10.88 -1.05 24.14
CA GLY A 487 -9.73 -0.16 24.00
C GLY A 487 -9.33 0.03 22.54
N ALA A 488 -8.04 -0.10 22.22
CA ALA A 488 -7.56 -0.02 20.83
C ALA A 488 -8.09 -1.17 19.99
N GLN A 489 -8.78 -0.86 18.87
CA GLN A 489 -9.48 -1.82 18.02
C GLN A 489 -8.67 -2.11 16.76
N TYR A 490 -7.67 -3.00 16.87
CA TYR A 490 -6.79 -3.35 15.74
C TYR A 490 -7.53 -4.05 14.60
N TYR A 491 -8.54 -4.87 14.94
CA TYR A 491 -9.42 -5.53 13.96
C TYR A 491 -10.15 -4.53 13.06
N LEU A 492 -10.71 -3.46 13.65
CA LEU A 492 -11.45 -2.44 12.90
C LEU A 492 -10.51 -1.60 12.01
N ALA A 493 -9.35 -1.24 12.54
CA ALA A 493 -8.32 -0.57 11.76
C ALA A 493 -7.89 -1.40 10.54
N SER A 494 -7.77 -2.72 10.71
CA SER A 494 -7.45 -3.64 9.61
C SER A 494 -8.55 -3.71 8.55
N VAL A 495 -9.83 -3.72 8.96
CA VAL A 495 -10.98 -3.64 8.03
C VAL A 495 -10.94 -2.34 7.22
N ILE A 496 -10.76 -1.20 7.89
CA ILE A 496 -10.63 0.11 7.22
C ILE A 496 -9.46 0.09 6.24
N GLY A 497 -8.30 -0.44 6.65
CA GLY A 497 -7.13 -0.59 5.78
C GLY A 497 -7.41 -1.39 4.50
N ILE A 498 -8.14 -2.50 4.60
CA ILE A 498 -8.57 -3.30 3.44
C ILE A 498 -9.50 -2.49 2.53
N LEU A 499 -10.47 -1.77 3.09
CA LEU A 499 -11.40 -0.96 2.29
C LEU A 499 -10.70 0.21 1.61
N VAL A 500 -9.78 0.88 2.30
CA VAL A 500 -8.92 1.93 1.70
C VAL A 500 -8.14 1.35 0.53
N PHE A 501 -7.52 0.18 0.70
CA PHE A 501 -6.80 -0.48 -0.38
C PHE A 501 -7.71 -0.77 -1.58
N ILE A 502 -8.91 -1.30 -1.37
CA ILE A 502 -9.88 -1.59 -2.43
C ILE A 502 -10.27 -0.31 -3.18
N VAL A 503 -10.62 0.76 -2.45
CA VAL A 503 -11.01 2.06 -3.05
C VAL A 503 -9.86 2.63 -3.88
N VAL A 504 -8.66 2.66 -3.31
CA VAL A 504 -7.45 3.15 -3.99
C VAL A 504 -7.11 2.31 -5.21
N ALA A 505 -7.17 0.98 -5.11
CA ALA A 505 -6.90 0.07 -6.22
C ALA A 505 -7.90 0.28 -7.38
N VAL A 506 -9.20 0.38 -7.07
CA VAL A 506 -10.24 0.63 -8.09
C VAL A 506 -10.01 1.97 -8.78
N ILE A 507 -9.80 3.05 -8.03
CA ILE A 507 -9.55 4.39 -8.59
C ILE A 507 -8.28 4.36 -9.46
N SER A 508 -7.20 3.79 -8.95
CA SER A 508 -5.91 3.71 -9.67
C SER A 508 -6.04 2.93 -10.97
N LEU A 509 -6.72 1.79 -10.96
CA LEU A 509 -6.96 0.99 -12.16
C LEU A 509 -7.82 1.71 -13.19
N ILE A 510 -8.88 2.41 -12.75
CA ILE A 510 -9.72 3.20 -13.65
C ILE A 510 -8.88 4.30 -14.30
N VAL A 511 -8.16 5.09 -13.49
CA VAL A 511 -7.35 6.20 -14.01
C VAL A 511 -6.24 5.69 -14.93
N TYR A 512 -5.53 4.63 -14.53
CA TYR A 512 -4.47 4.03 -15.34
C TYR A 512 -4.98 3.61 -16.74
N ASN A 513 -6.12 2.92 -16.80
CA ASN A 513 -6.73 2.50 -18.07
C ASN A 513 -7.24 3.66 -18.93
N LEU A 514 -7.40 4.86 -18.36
CA LEU A 514 -7.87 6.06 -19.08
C LEU A 514 -6.71 6.94 -19.57
N LEU A 515 -5.49 6.70 -19.11
CA LEU A 515 -4.33 7.49 -19.50
C LEU A 515 -3.94 7.23 -20.96
N PRO A 516 -3.77 8.30 -21.76
CA PRO A 516 -3.31 8.17 -23.16
C PRO A 516 -1.95 7.46 -23.27
N SER A 517 -1.05 7.70 -22.33
CA SER A 517 0.28 7.08 -22.27
C SER A 517 0.27 5.55 -22.15
N VAL A 518 -0.85 4.96 -21.71
CA VAL A 518 -1.02 3.50 -21.63
C VAL A 518 -1.68 2.94 -22.89
N LYS A 519 -2.53 3.74 -23.55
CA LYS A 519 -3.28 3.30 -24.74
C LYS A 519 -2.49 3.41 -26.03
N ASN A 520 -1.57 4.34 -26.12
CA ASN A 520 -0.89 4.73 -27.35
C ASN A 520 0.64 4.58 -27.20
N GLU A 521 1.11 3.47 -26.62
CA GLU A 521 2.55 3.18 -26.56
C GLU A 521 3.21 3.16 -27.95
N GLU A 522 2.45 2.81 -29.00
CA GLU A 522 2.95 2.70 -30.37
C GLU A 522 3.04 4.06 -31.11
N ASP A 523 2.35 5.09 -30.66
CA ASP A 523 2.33 6.41 -31.34
C ASP A 523 3.58 7.28 -31.05
N PHE A 524 4.50 6.82 -30.21
CA PHE A 524 5.65 7.58 -29.73
C PHE A 524 6.99 6.83 -29.85
N GLN A 525 7.03 5.70 -30.58
CA GLN A 525 8.26 5.11 -31.11
C GLN A 525 8.54 5.66 -32.51
#